data_e1e54739a0f3ac1bfe6dd4c0c1d9e068
#
_entry.id   e1e54739a0f3ac1bfe6dd4c0c1d9e068
#
_cell.length_a   1.000
_cell.length_b   1.000
_cell.length_c   1.000
_cell.angle_alpha   90.00
_cell.angle_beta   90.00
_cell.angle_gamma   90.00
#
_symmetry.space_group_name_H-M   'P 1'
#
loop_
_entity.id
_entity.type
_entity.pdbx_description
1 polymer ?
#
loop_
_entity_poly.entity_id
_entity_poly.type
_entity_poly.pdbx_seq_one_letter_code
_entity_poly.pdbx_strand_id
1 'polypeptide(L)'
;MNKILVALTLLIFAGGLAAQASDLVIESKSQSYAESENKIKFDGNVKVSIDDLKVVGESADVDMDDNQQLDTATFYDKPYAYEIKKNKKREVKANILKVSLITKVVRAEGDTQSVVFNGKTPIVVINSDVQEYNTKTGVMTATGMVTIKYKDIETFSDKAIIKTDKNGDLKDLELIGNGRVKRETNESFADRFFYNEATKVLTATGNTTSNVLMEDGTKLVLKSNIQEYVQDKNTFSASGNVRVWYKDYYAVGPKINVYPDTKTNKPNDIYFVGRSSITQGVRTIYADKMKMMLEPKDFHAEGNTRTVIKNIGNGSDNEDDGVGLGL
;
A
#
# COMPACT_ATOMS: atom_id res chain seq x y z
N MET A 1 -2.13 -9.46 -21.90
CA MET A 1 -2.48 -9.13 -20.48
C MET A 1 -1.44 -8.20 -19.93
N ASN A 2 -1.89 -7.05 -19.50
CA ASN A 2 -1.05 -5.89 -19.29
C ASN A 2 -0.13 -6.04 -18.08
N LYS A 3 1.16 -5.79 -18.33
CA LYS A 3 2.17 -5.55 -17.32
C LYS A 3 1.64 -4.50 -16.36
N ILE A 4 1.32 -4.90 -15.14
CA ILE A 4 0.99 -3.99 -14.05
C ILE A 4 2.32 -3.37 -13.63
N LEU A 5 2.70 -2.34 -14.37
CA LEU A 5 3.81 -1.49 -14.00
C LEU A 5 3.32 -0.61 -12.87
N VAL A 6 3.61 -0.99 -11.63
CA VAL A 6 3.45 -0.10 -10.49
C VAL A 6 4.55 0.94 -10.56
N ALA A 7 4.41 1.88 -11.48
CA ALA A 7 5.21 3.10 -11.44
C ALA A 7 4.51 4.06 -10.47
N LEU A 8 4.66 3.82 -9.17
CA LEU A 8 4.28 4.76 -8.14
C LEU A 8 5.31 5.90 -8.16
N THR A 9 5.15 6.81 -9.11
CA THR A 9 5.96 8.03 -9.16
C THR A 9 5.37 9.00 -8.16
N LEU A 10 6.02 9.13 -7.01
CA LEU A 10 5.55 9.89 -5.87
C LEU A 10 5.99 11.34 -5.88
N LEU A 11 5.18 12.12 -5.19
CA LEU A 11 5.36 13.54 -4.93
C LEU A 11 6.71 13.80 -4.28
N ILE A 12 7.59 14.38 -5.04
CA ILE A 12 8.87 14.81 -4.53
C ILE A 12 9.19 16.17 -5.11
N PHE A 13 9.31 17.12 -4.23
CA PHE A 13 10.05 18.33 -4.52
C PHE A 13 11.56 17.98 -4.58
N ALA A 14 11.97 17.24 -5.59
CA ALA A 14 13.37 16.93 -5.82
C ALA A 14 13.98 18.03 -6.70
N GLY A 15 14.06 19.22 -6.14
CA GLY A 15 15.09 20.15 -6.53
C GLY A 15 16.38 19.67 -5.87
N GLY A 16 17.25 18.93 -6.58
CA GLY A 16 18.63 18.79 -6.13
C GLY A 16 19.21 20.18 -6.08
N LEU A 17 19.29 20.76 -4.90
CA LEU A 17 20.10 21.93 -4.63
C LEU A 17 21.58 21.48 -4.73
N ALA A 18 22.08 21.31 -5.97
CA ALA A 18 23.47 21.62 -6.21
C ALA A 18 23.65 23.05 -5.72
N ALA A 19 24.78 23.35 -5.08
CA ALA A 19 25.09 24.63 -4.45
C ALA A 19 25.25 25.78 -5.49
N GLN A 20 24.19 26.03 -6.26
CA GLN A 20 23.94 27.27 -6.97
C GLN A 20 22.94 28.04 -6.13
N ALA A 21 23.32 29.22 -5.69
CA ALA A 21 22.43 30.13 -4.99
C ALA A 21 21.21 30.38 -5.90
N SER A 22 20.09 29.81 -5.55
CA SER A 22 18.82 30.06 -6.23
C SER A 22 18.18 31.28 -5.61
N ASP A 23 17.68 32.18 -6.44
CA ASP A 23 16.96 33.32 -5.96
C ASP A 23 15.63 32.88 -5.32
N LEU A 24 15.41 33.31 -4.09
CA LEU A 24 14.12 33.22 -3.42
C LEU A 24 13.35 34.49 -3.73
N VAL A 25 12.24 34.37 -4.46
CA VAL A 25 11.36 35.51 -4.77
C VAL A 25 10.08 35.36 -3.97
N ILE A 26 9.73 36.38 -3.19
CA ILE A 26 8.47 36.48 -2.43
C ILE A 26 7.69 37.69 -2.89
N GLU A 27 6.46 37.49 -3.32
CA GLU A 27 5.51 38.53 -3.67
C GLU A 27 4.35 38.54 -2.68
N SER A 28 3.93 39.68 -2.18
CA SER A 28 2.78 39.86 -1.29
C SER A 28 2.19 41.28 -1.43
N LYS A 29 1.01 41.54 -0.87
CA LYS A 29 0.45 42.87 -0.80
C LYS A 29 1.15 43.76 0.22
N SER A 30 1.57 43.17 1.35
CA SER A 30 2.31 43.84 2.41
C SER A 30 3.32 42.91 3.06
N GLN A 31 4.37 43.54 3.59
CA GLN A 31 5.36 42.85 4.42
C GLN A 31 5.71 43.69 5.64
N SER A 32 6.01 43.07 6.74
CA SER A 32 6.49 43.70 7.96
C SER A 32 7.57 42.86 8.62
N TYR A 33 8.48 43.51 9.33
CA TYR A 33 9.49 42.85 10.13
C TYR A 33 9.14 43.01 11.60
N ALA A 34 8.95 41.90 12.30
CA ALA A 34 8.70 41.83 13.75
C ALA A 34 10.01 41.51 14.46
N GLU A 35 10.78 42.52 14.85
CA GLU A 35 12.09 42.35 15.48
C GLU A 35 12.02 41.56 16.77
N SER A 36 10.98 41.79 17.58
CA SER A 36 10.78 41.06 18.86
C SER A 36 10.47 39.54 18.67
N GLU A 37 10.00 39.14 17.50
CA GLU A 37 9.67 37.77 17.16
C GLU A 37 10.71 37.14 16.22
N ASN A 38 11.68 37.90 15.76
CA ASN A 38 12.68 37.54 14.76
C ASN A 38 12.05 36.97 13.48
N LYS A 39 10.97 37.64 12.99
CA LYS A 39 10.12 37.16 11.88
C LYS A 39 9.88 38.23 10.85
N ILE A 40 9.81 37.79 9.60
CA ILE A 40 9.26 38.57 8.50
C ILE A 40 7.86 38.03 8.21
N LYS A 41 6.84 38.89 8.27
CA LYS A 41 5.44 38.57 7.98
C LYS A 41 5.06 39.08 6.61
N PHE A 42 4.37 38.27 5.83
CA PHE A 42 3.87 38.58 4.50
C PHE A 42 2.36 38.33 4.49
N ASP A 43 1.60 39.32 3.99
CA ASP A 43 0.15 39.27 3.95
C ASP A 43 -0.41 39.59 2.57
N GLY A 44 -1.45 38.90 2.20
CA GLY A 44 -2.26 39.05 1.01
C GLY A 44 -1.64 38.49 -0.27
N ASN A 45 -2.21 37.37 -0.74
CA ASN A 45 -1.80 36.69 -1.97
C ASN A 45 -0.29 36.39 -2.04
N VAL A 46 0.24 35.82 -0.98
CA VAL A 46 1.67 35.51 -0.88
C VAL A 46 2.04 34.45 -1.91
N LYS A 47 3.03 34.75 -2.74
CA LYS A 47 3.59 33.85 -3.74
C LYS A 47 5.08 33.72 -3.51
N VAL A 48 5.55 32.50 -3.38
CA VAL A 48 6.97 32.18 -3.23
C VAL A 48 7.42 31.33 -4.40
N SER A 49 8.54 31.69 -4.98
CA SER A 49 9.17 30.93 -6.07
C SER A 49 10.62 30.63 -5.70
N ILE A 50 10.99 29.34 -5.75
CA ILE A 50 12.35 28.84 -5.58
C ILE A 50 12.55 27.78 -6.67
N ASP A 51 13.43 28.00 -7.62
CA ASP A 51 13.62 27.09 -8.77
C ASP A 51 12.27 26.75 -9.46
N ASP A 52 11.95 25.47 -9.55
CA ASP A 52 10.70 24.97 -10.14
C ASP A 52 9.53 24.94 -9.13
N LEU A 53 9.81 25.16 -7.83
CA LEU A 53 8.81 25.14 -6.76
C LEU A 53 8.08 26.49 -6.68
N LYS A 54 6.76 26.42 -6.64
CA LYS A 54 5.90 27.58 -6.36
C LYS A 54 4.98 27.28 -5.20
N VAL A 55 4.90 28.21 -4.25
CA VAL A 55 3.99 28.14 -3.10
C VAL A 55 3.09 29.37 -3.14
N VAL A 56 1.81 29.15 -2.91
CA VAL A 56 0.79 30.21 -2.85
C VAL A 56 0.01 30.06 -1.55
N GLY A 57 -0.19 31.14 -0.82
CA GLY A 57 -0.99 31.20 0.40
C GLY A 57 -1.54 32.60 0.60
N GLU A 58 -2.46 32.78 1.54
CA GLU A 58 -2.97 34.12 1.87
C GLU A 58 -1.98 34.88 2.74
N SER A 59 -1.31 34.20 3.67
CA SER A 59 -0.27 34.77 4.53
C SER A 59 0.90 33.80 4.72
N ALA A 60 2.06 34.35 5.07
CA ALA A 60 3.24 33.57 5.42
C ALA A 60 4.11 34.30 6.46
N ASP A 61 4.68 33.53 7.37
CA ASP A 61 5.74 33.96 8.28
C ASP A 61 7.05 33.31 7.86
N VAL A 62 8.14 34.08 7.87
CA VAL A 62 9.50 33.54 7.69
C VAL A 62 10.27 33.80 8.97
N ASP A 63 10.63 32.72 9.66
CA ASP A 63 11.49 32.76 10.84
C ASP A 63 12.94 32.95 10.43
N MET A 64 13.70 33.69 11.21
CA MET A 64 15.14 33.83 11.08
C MET A 64 15.87 33.19 12.25
N ASP A 65 17.05 32.65 12.00
CA ASP A 65 17.94 32.13 13.03
C ASP A 65 18.66 33.29 13.81
N ASP A 66 19.44 32.92 14.82
CA ASP A 66 20.20 33.87 15.63
C ASP A 66 21.23 34.70 14.81
N ASN A 67 21.59 34.24 13.63
CA ASN A 67 22.47 34.94 12.70
C ASN A 67 21.74 35.79 11.66
N GLN A 68 20.42 35.95 11.84
CA GLN A 68 19.51 36.66 10.89
C GLN A 68 19.43 35.98 9.51
N GLN A 69 19.70 34.66 9.44
CA GLN A 69 19.50 33.88 8.22
C GLN A 69 18.10 33.28 8.23
N LEU A 70 17.48 33.22 7.04
CA LEU A 70 16.15 32.61 6.89
C LEU A 70 16.20 31.13 7.22
N ASP A 71 15.38 30.68 8.16
CA ASP A 71 15.28 29.28 8.61
C ASP A 71 14.03 28.59 8.05
N THR A 72 12.85 29.00 8.47
CA THR A 72 11.61 28.30 8.14
C THR A 72 10.55 29.27 7.63
N ALA A 73 9.97 28.96 6.49
CA ALA A 73 8.79 29.66 5.96
C ALA A 73 7.54 28.86 6.28
N THR A 74 6.57 29.48 6.97
CA THR A 74 5.27 28.90 7.31
C THR A 74 4.16 29.65 6.57
N PHE A 75 3.37 28.90 5.79
CA PHE A 75 2.24 29.43 5.01
C PHE A 75 0.94 29.00 5.67
N TYR A 76 -0.05 29.87 5.72
CA TYR A 76 -1.33 29.69 6.36
C TYR A 76 -2.49 29.84 5.36
N ASP A 77 -3.70 29.51 5.83
CA ASP A 77 -4.94 29.71 5.09
C ASP A 77 -5.04 28.89 3.79
N LYS A 78 -4.86 27.55 3.94
CA LYS A 78 -4.95 26.59 2.85
C LYS A 78 -3.92 26.81 1.75
N PRO A 79 -2.65 26.86 2.09
CA PRO A 79 -1.58 27.01 1.13
C PRO A 79 -1.58 25.88 0.11
N TYR A 80 -1.09 26.24 -1.07
CA TYR A 80 -0.96 25.35 -2.20
C TYR A 80 0.45 25.45 -2.76
N ALA A 81 1.16 24.33 -2.82
CA ALA A 81 2.47 24.28 -3.45
C ALA A 81 2.44 23.34 -4.66
N TYR A 82 3.21 23.69 -5.69
CA TYR A 82 3.33 22.86 -6.87
C TYR A 82 4.69 23.00 -7.55
N GLU A 83 5.06 21.93 -8.25
CA GLU A 83 6.23 21.84 -9.11
C GLU A 83 5.83 21.24 -10.45
N ILE A 84 6.42 21.75 -11.55
CA ILE A 84 6.23 21.18 -12.88
C ILE A 84 7.59 20.81 -13.44
N LYS A 85 7.82 19.49 -13.60
CA LYS A 85 9.04 18.94 -14.23
C LYS A 85 8.66 18.05 -15.41
N LYS A 86 9.20 18.36 -16.58
CA LYS A 86 8.84 17.67 -17.83
C LYS A 86 7.32 17.70 -18.02
N ASN A 87 6.66 16.54 -18.11
CA ASN A 87 5.21 16.46 -18.31
C ASN A 87 4.46 16.09 -17.01
N LYS A 88 5.13 16.11 -15.86
CA LYS A 88 4.53 15.77 -14.56
C LYS A 88 4.37 17.04 -13.74
N LYS A 89 3.16 17.27 -13.25
CA LYS A 89 2.86 18.27 -12.24
C LYS A 89 2.68 17.57 -10.90
N ARG A 90 3.24 18.13 -9.86
CA ARG A 90 3.10 17.68 -8.48
C ARG A 90 2.49 18.78 -7.66
N GLU A 91 1.52 18.44 -6.83
CA GLU A 91 0.81 19.39 -6.01
C GLU A 91 0.73 18.90 -4.57
N VAL A 92 0.77 19.83 -3.61
CA VAL A 92 0.41 19.58 -2.22
C VAL A 92 -0.50 20.70 -1.73
N LYS A 93 -1.56 20.32 -1.01
CA LYS A 93 -2.50 21.20 -0.32
C LYS A 93 -2.55 20.82 1.15
N ALA A 94 -2.68 21.79 2.03
CA ALA A 94 -2.78 21.60 3.47
C ALA A 94 -3.45 22.80 4.13
N ASN A 95 -3.75 22.73 5.41
CA ASN A 95 -4.16 23.92 6.18
C ASN A 95 -2.94 24.78 6.51
N ILE A 96 -1.79 24.16 6.75
CA ILE A 96 -0.51 24.82 6.99
C ILE A 96 0.58 24.11 6.20
N LEU A 97 1.48 24.89 5.59
CA LEU A 97 2.67 24.36 4.92
C LEU A 97 3.93 25.00 5.50
N LYS A 98 4.86 24.19 6.01
CA LYS A 98 6.14 24.63 6.55
C LYS A 98 7.28 24.14 5.65
N VAL A 99 8.19 25.05 5.32
CA VAL A 99 9.38 24.75 4.52
C VAL A 99 10.62 25.15 5.30
N SER A 100 11.40 24.18 5.80
CA SER A 100 12.68 24.46 6.41
C SER A 100 13.75 24.63 5.33
N LEU A 101 14.35 25.80 5.28
CA LEU A 101 15.44 26.13 4.36
C LEU A 101 16.76 25.47 4.76
N ILE A 102 16.93 25.17 6.05
CA ILE A 102 18.15 24.56 6.63
C ILE A 102 18.10 23.03 6.46
N THR A 103 17.04 22.38 6.97
CA THR A 103 16.93 20.92 6.98
C THR A 103 16.45 20.32 5.65
N LYS A 104 15.93 21.18 4.77
CA LYS A 104 15.35 20.78 3.48
C LYS A 104 14.13 19.87 3.66
N VAL A 105 13.34 20.12 4.70
CA VAL A 105 12.09 19.41 5.00
C VAL A 105 10.91 20.29 4.65
N VAL A 106 9.96 19.73 3.91
CA VAL A 106 8.64 20.30 3.64
C VAL A 106 7.63 19.53 4.48
N ARG A 107 6.86 20.22 5.30
CA ARG A 107 5.84 19.62 6.17
C ARG A 107 4.49 20.27 5.91
N ALA A 108 3.51 19.45 5.59
CA ALA A 108 2.12 19.81 5.37
C ALA A 108 1.28 19.29 6.56
N GLU A 109 0.41 20.12 7.12
CA GLU A 109 -0.39 19.82 8.30
C GLU A 109 -1.87 20.16 8.06
N GLY A 110 -2.76 19.27 8.50
CA GLY A 110 -4.21 19.40 8.46
C GLY A 110 -4.78 19.17 7.05
N ASP A 111 -5.60 18.12 6.91
CA ASP A 111 -6.29 17.74 5.66
C ASP A 111 -5.34 17.73 4.45
N THR A 112 -4.19 17.09 4.62
CA THR A 112 -3.16 17.14 3.59
C THR A 112 -3.54 16.28 2.39
N GLN A 113 -3.38 16.84 1.20
CA GLN A 113 -3.53 16.10 -0.05
C GLN A 113 -2.34 16.36 -0.96
N SER A 114 -1.68 15.29 -1.37
CA SER A 114 -0.64 15.32 -2.40
C SER A 114 -1.12 14.62 -3.67
N VAL A 115 -0.90 15.24 -4.83
CA VAL A 115 -1.34 14.70 -6.12
C VAL A 115 -0.21 14.77 -7.14
N VAL A 116 0.01 13.66 -7.86
CA VAL A 116 0.86 13.63 -9.05
C VAL A 116 -0.01 13.53 -10.29
N PHE A 117 0.23 14.40 -11.25
CA PHE A 117 -0.46 14.39 -12.53
C PHE A 117 0.48 13.97 -13.66
N ASN A 118 -0.09 13.26 -14.63
CA ASN A 118 0.49 13.10 -15.96
C ASN A 118 -0.38 13.90 -16.94
N GLY A 119 0.12 15.03 -17.40
CA GLY A 119 -0.72 16.02 -18.07
C GLY A 119 -1.80 16.56 -17.12
N LYS A 120 -3.08 16.32 -17.45
CA LYS A 120 -4.23 16.73 -16.62
C LYS A 120 -4.80 15.58 -15.76
N THR A 121 -4.30 14.36 -15.92
CA THR A 121 -4.86 13.19 -15.24
C THR A 121 -4.10 12.92 -13.94
N PRO A 122 -4.79 12.87 -12.77
CA PRO A 122 -4.18 12.46 -11.53
C PRO A 122 -3.80 10.97 -11.62
N ILE A 123 -2.56 10.64 -11.30
CA ILE A 123 -2.05 9.25 -11.32
C ILE A 123 -1.79 8.70 -9.93
N VAL A 124 -1.49 9.58 -8.96
CA VAL A 124 -1.36 9.23 -7.54
C VAL A 124 -2.05 10.30 -6.71
N VAL A 125 -2.81 9.89 -5.72
CA VAL A 125 -3.40 10.79 -4.71
C VAL A 125 -3.08 10.22 -3.33
N ILE A 126 -2.51 11.05 -2.44
CA ILE A 126 -2.20 10.71 -1.06
C ILE A 126 -2.93 11.69 -0.16
N ASN A 127 -3.74 11.18 0.78
CA ASN A 127 -4.34 11.99 1.82
C ASN A 127 -3.86 11.49 3.18
N SER A 128 -3.71 12.40 4.14
CA SER A 128 -3.36 12.12 5.54
C SER A 128 -3.52 13.37 6.39
N ASP A 129 -3.39 13.26 7.69
CA ASP A 129 -3.41 14.43 8.58
C ASP A 129 -2.13 15.25 8.45
N VAL A 130 -0.99 14.57 8.32
CA VAL A 130 0.34 15.19 8.18
C VAL A 130 1.14 14.49 7.10
N GLN A 131 1.81 15.28 6.26
CA GLN A 131 2.81 14.79 5.30
C GLN A 131 4.13 15.55 5.52
N GLU A 132 5.22 14.81 5.58
CA GLU A 132 6.55 15.35 5.71
C GLU A 132 7.46 14.77 4.63
N TYR A 133 8.14 15.63 3.90
CA TYR A 133 9.05 15.24 2.85
C TYR A 133 10.43 15.86 3.04
N ASN A 134 11.45 15.03 3.11
CA ASN A 134 12.84 15.46 3.12
C ASN A 134 13.40 15.45 1.69
N THR A 135 13.60 16.63 1.12
CA THR A 135 14.05 16.79 -0.27
C THR A 135 15.47 16.27 -0.52
N LYS A 136 16.30 16.21 0.54
CA LYS A 136 17.68 15.76 0.46
C LYS A 136 17.77 14.23 0.40
N THR A 137 16.90 13.53 1.12
CA THR A 137 16.93 12.07 1.22
C THR A 137 15.93 11.37 0.30
N GLY A 138 14.96 12.11 -0.23
CA GLY A 138 13.86 11.57 -1.02
C GLY A 138 12.88 10.71 -0.20
N VAL A 139 12.81 10.93 1.12
CA VAL A 139 11.90 10.21 2.02
C VAL A 139 10.69 11.06 2.32
N MET A 140 9.50 10.51 2.06
CA MET A 140 8.22 11.06 2.46
C MET A 140 7.61 10.19 3.55
N THR A 141 7.07 10.82 4.58
CA THR A 141 6.26 10.19 5.63
C THR A 141 4.88 10.82 5.63
N ALA A 142 3.84 10.00 5.53
CA ALA A 142 2.45 10.40 5.74
C ALA A 142 1.95 9.75 7.02
N THR A 143 1.22 10.49 7.85
CA THR A 143 0.75 10.02 9.17
C THR A 143 -0.69 10.48 9.42
N GLY A 144 -1.48 9.61 10.04
CA GLY A 144 -2.89 9.84 10.35
C GLY A 144 -3.82 9.57 9.17
N MET A 145 -4.65 8.51 9.29
CA MET A 145 -5.64 8.10 8.28
C MET A 145 -5.13 8.13 6.83
N VAL A 146 -3.96 7.55 6.62
CA VAL A 146 -3.30 7.61 5.32
C VAL A 146 -4.07 6.82 4.29
N THR A 147 -4.40 7.46 3.17
CA THR A 147 -4.93 6.79 1.97
C THR A 147 -4.06 7.10 0.77
N ILE A 148 -3.73 6.07 -0.02
CA ILE A 148 -3.00 6.23 -1.27
C ILE A 148 -3.83 5.58 -2.39
N LYS A 149 -4.18 6.37 -3.41
CA LYS A 149 -4.85 5.88 -4.62
C LYS A 149 -3.87 5.91 -5.79
N TYR A 150 -3.74 4.76 -6.45
CA TYR A 150 -2.94 4.62 -7.66
C TYR A 150 -3.68 3.69 -8.64
N LYS A 151 -4.18 4.24 -9.74
CA LYS A 151 -5.01 3.51 -10.71
C LYS A 151 -6.19 2.83 -10.01
N ASP A 152 -6.26 1.49 -10.10
CA ASP A 152 -7.26 0.60 -9.53
C ASP A 152 -6.90 0.11 -8.11
N ILE A 153 -5.78 0.57 -7.54
CA ILE A 153 -5.32 0.21 -6.20
C ILE A 153 -5.61 1.35 -5.22
N GLU A 154 -6.20 1.00 -4.09
CA GLU A 154 -6.40 1.89 -2.95
C GLU A 154 -5.78 1.26 -1.71
N THR A 155 -5.02 2.05 -0.95
CA THR A 155 -4.38 1.58 0.29
C THR A 155 -4.81 2.45 1.47
N PHE A 156 -4.83 1.84 2.65
CA PHE A 156 -5.13 2.49 3.92
C PHE A 156 -4.10 2.06 4.94
N SER A 157 -3.66 2.98 5.81
CA SER A 157 -2.76 2.69 6.94
C SER A 157 -2.74 3.84 7.94
N ASP A 158 -2.17 3.61 9.12
CA ASP A 158 -1.95 4.70 10.09
C ASP A 158 -0.76 5.58 9.68
N LYS A 159 0.22 4.97 9.02
CA LYS A 159 1.44 5.63 8.53
C LYS A 159 1.90 5.02 7.23
N ALA A 160 2.39 5.86 6.31
CA ALA A 160 3.12 5.42 5.12
C ALA A 160 4.51 6.06 5.08
N ILE A 161 5.51 5.28 4.67
CA ILE A 161 6.87 5.75 4.37
C ILE A 161 7.16 5.42 2.92
N ILE A 162 7.50 6.44 2.18
CA ILE A 162 7.71 6.37 0.76
C ILE A 162 9.11 6.87 0.46
N LYS A 163 9.92 6.05 -0.19
CA LYS A 163 11.26 6.41 -0.62
C LYS A 163 11.31 6.48 -2.14
N THR A 164 12.01 7.47 -2.61
CA THR A 164 12.19 7.67 -4.04
C THR A 164 13.65 7.82 -4.39
N ASP A 165 13.95 7.65 -5.66
CA ASP A 165 15.27 7.92 -6.21
C ASP A 165 15.45 9.43 -6.51
N LYS A 166 16.64 9.80 -7.02
CA LYS A 166 16.97 11.18 -7.41
C LYS A 166 16.11 11.76 -8.54
N ASN A 167 15.42 10.91 -9.31
CA ASN A 167 14.50 11.34 -10.37
C ASN A 167 13.07 11.51 -9.85
N GLY A 168 12.85 11.12 -8.58
CA GLY A 168 11.54 11.11 -7.99
C GLY A 168 10.71 9.87 -8.30
N ASP A 169 11.33 8.82 -8.83
CA ASP A 169 10.64 7.55 -9.06
C ASP A 169 10.61 6.72 -7.78
N LEU A 170 9.52 5.96 -7.58
CA LEU A 170 9.35 5.12 -6.40
C LEU A 170 10.49 4.13 -6.29
N LYS A 171 11.03 4.00 -5.09
CA LYS A 171 11.99 2.96 -4.70
C LYS A 171 11.37 1.95 -3.74
N ASP A 172 10.84 2.44 -2.63
CA ASP A 172 10.18 1.62 -1.61
C ASP A 172 8.88 2.30 -1.14
N LEU A 173 7.87 1.49 -0.84
CA LEU A 173 6.66 1.90 -0.13
C LEU A 173 6.45 1.00 1.07
N GLU A 174 6.22 1.58 2.23
CA GLU A 174 5.89 0.89 3.45
C GLU A 174 4.59 1.45 4.04
N LEU A 175 3.63 0.58 4.34
CA LEU A 175 2.40 0.91 5.06
C LEU A 175 2.50 0.26 6.44
N ILE A 176 2.23 1.01 7.49
CA ILE A 176 2.40 0.60 8.90
C ILE A 176 1.12 0.89 9.67
N GLY A 177 0.67 -0.11 10.42
CA GLY A 177 -0.53 -0.03 11.25
C GLY A 177 -1.82 -0.11 10.44
N ASN A 178 -2.70 -1.05 10.79
CA ASN A 178 -4.02 -1.24 10.19
C ASN A 178 -4.00 -1.25 8.65
N GLY A 179 -2.93 -1.84 8.09
CA GLY A 179 -2.70 -1.85 6.66
C GLY A 179 -3.82 -2.58 5.91
N ARG A 180 -4.35 -1.93 4.86
CA ARG A 180 -5.31 -2.51 3.93
C ARG A 180 -4.92 -2.13 2.51
N VAL A 181 -4.85 -3.11 1.63
CA VAL A 181 -4.65 -2.93 0.20
C VAL A 181 -5.87 -3.49 -0.52
N LYS A 182 -6.53 -2.64 -1.29
CA LYS A 182 -7.73 -2.99 -2.06
C LYS A 182 -7.46 -2.83 -3.55
N ARG A 183 -7.90 -3.80 -4.33
CA ARG A 183 -7.89 -3.75 -5.78
C ARG A 183 -9.17 -4.39 -6.31
N GLU A 184 -10.04 -3.61 -6.93
CA GLU A 184 -11.36 -4.06 -7.35
C GLU A 184 -12.14 -4.66 -6.17
N THR A 185 -12.46 -5.96 -6.22
CA THR A 185 -13.15 -6.71 -5.16
C THR A 185 -12.22 -7.42 -4.20
N ASN A 186 -10.91 -7.45 -4.48
CA ASN A 186 -9.92 -8.13 -3.68
C ASN A 186 -9.36 -7.21 -2.60
N GLU A 187 -9.16 -7.74 -1.41
CA GLU A 187 -8.64 -7.01 -0.26
C GLU A 187 -7.63 -7.82 0.53
N SER A 188 -6.56 -7.17 0.94
CA SER A 188 -5.57 -7.75 1.84
C SER A 188 -5.36 -6.85 3.05
N PHE A 189 -5.21 -7.46 4.22
CA PHE A 189 -5.00 -6.80 5.51
C PHE A 189 -3.72 -7.32 6.14
N ALA A 190 -2.94 -6.44 6.78
CA ALA A 190 -1.74 -6.80 7.53
C ALA A 190 -1.36 -5.67 8.50
N ASP A 191 -0.52 -5.99 9.48
CA ASP A 191 0.07 -4.97 10.36
C ASP A 191 1.06 -4.09 9.60
N ARG A 192 1.72 -4.66 8.58
CA ARG A 192 2.69 -3.97 7.72
C ARG A 192 2.67 -4.53 6.31
N PHE A 193 2.69 -3.62 5.31
CA PHE A 193 3.02 -3.93 3.92
C PHE A 193 4.32 -3.26 3.54
N PHE A 194 5.15 -3.96 2.79
CA PHE A 194 6.37 -3.41 2.20
C PHE A 194 6.46 -3.79 0.72
N TYR A 195 6.61 -2.81 -0.14
CA TYR A 195 6.82 -2.97 -1.57
C TYR A 195 8.17 -2.41 -1.99
N ASN A 196 8.94 -3.20 -2.74
CA ASN A 196 10.19 -2.76 -3.34
C ASN A 196 10.07 -2.75 -4.86
N GLU A 197 10.31 -1.60 -5.44
CA GLU A 197 10.13 -1.39 -6.89
C GLU A 197 11.18 -2.12 -7.74
N ALA A 198 12.41 -2.26 -7.26
CA ALA A 198 13.49 -2.92 -8.00
C ALA A 198 13.26 -4.44 -8.12
N THR A 199 12.74 -5.06 -7.07
CA THR A 199 12.45 -6.51 -7.03
C THR A 199 11.01 -6.84 -7.42
N LYS A 200 10.12 -5.84 -7.49
CA LYS A 200 8.67 -5.99 -7.70
C LYS A 200 8.01 -6.94 -6.70
N VAL A 201 8.52 -6.95 -5.48
CA VAL A 201 8.02 -7.80 -4.39
C VAL A 201 7.19 -6.97 -3.43
N LEU A 202 5.96 -7.43 -3.18
CA LEU A 202 5.09 -6.97 -2.10
C LEU A 202 5.09 -8.01 -0.99
N THR A 203 5.46 -7.60 0.21
CA THR A 203 5.43 -8.43 1.42
C THR A 203 4.42 -7.87 2.40
N ALA A 204 3.54 -8.71 2.93
CA ALA A 204 2.63 -8.42 4.03
C ALA A 204 3.06 -9.21 5.26
N THR A 205 3.16 -8.57 6.42
CA THR A 205 3.58 -9.19 7.67
C THR A 205 2.67 -8.81 8.83
N GLY A 206 2.49 -9.75 9.76
CA GLY A 206 1.63 -9.59 10.94
C GLY A 206 0.14 -9.72 10.61
N ASN A 207 -0.51 -10.75 11.18
CA ASN A 207 -1.96 -11.00 11.08
C ASN A 207 -2.51 -10.91 9.65
N THR A 208 -1.77 -11.45 8.67
CA THR A 208 -2.13 -11.24 7.27
C THR A 208 -3.43 -11.97 6.91
N THR A 209 -4.32 -11.28 6.21
CA THR A 209 -5.56 -11.86 5.66
C THR A 209 -5.74 -11.36 4.24
N SER A 210 -5.93 -12.26 3.28
CA SER A 210 -6.32 -11.93 1.92
C SER A 210 -7.70 -12.49 1.59
N ASN A 211 -8.57 -11.65 1.10
CA ASN A 211 -9.90 -11.98 0.58
C ASN A 211 -9.87 -11.80 -0.93
N VAL A 212 -10.09 -12.87 -1.67
CA VAL A 212 -10.06 -12.89 -3.14
C VAL A 212 -11.40 -13.37 -3.65
N LEU A 213 -12.02 -12.60 -4.55
CA LEU A 213 -13.21 -13.04 -5.26
C LEU A 213 -12.77 -13.70 -6.56
N MET A 214 -13.05 -15.01 -6.69
CA MET A 214 -12.73 -15.77 -7.89
C MET A 214 -13.70 -15.43 -9.02
N GLU A 215 -13.34 -15.77 -10.26
CA GLU A 215 -14.17 -15.48 -11.45
C GLU A 215 -15.57 -16.10 -11.40
N ASP A 216 -15.71 -17.23 -10.69
CA ASP A 216 -16.98 -17.92 -10.47
C ASP A 216 -17.81 -17.33 -9.31
N GLY A 217 -17.39 -16.19 -8.75
CA GLY A 217 -18.03 -15.53 -7.61
C GLY A 217 -17.72 -16.16 -6.25
N THR A 218 -16.89 -17.20 -6.20
CA THR A 218 -16.51 -17.84 -4.94
C THR A 218 -15.49 -16.99 -4.19
N LYS A 219 -15.69 -16.84 -2.88
CA LYS A 219 -14.74 -16.17 -2.01
C LYS A 219 -13.66 -17.15 -1.53
N LEU A 220 -12.40 -16.80 -1.75
CA LEU A 220 -11.24 -17.42 -1.14
C LEU A 220 -10.73 -16.52 -0.01
N VAL A 221 -10.51 -17.10 1.17
CA VAL A 221 -9.91 -16.42 2.31
C VAL A 221 -8.62 -17.12 2.67
N LEU A 222 -7.52 -16.37 2.76
CA LEU A 222 -6.22 -16.87 3.18
C LEU A 222 -5.71 -16.06 4.36
N LYS A 223 -5.29 -16.77 5.43
CA LYS A 223 -4.66 -16.17 6.62
C LYS A 223 -3.29 -16.79 6.84
N SER A 224 -2.33 -15.96 7.28
CA SER A 224 -0.97 -16.42 7.61
C SER A 224 -0.24 -15.34 8.43
N ASN A 225 1.02 -15.62 8.81
CA ASN A 225 1.86 -14.62 9.45
C ASN A 225 2.53 -13.70 8.41
N ILE A 226 2.89 -14.26 7.25
CA ILE A 226 3.59 -13.56 6.17
C ILE A 226 2.97 -13.98 4.83
N GLN A 227 2.77 -12.99 3.95
CA GLN A 227 2.39 -13.20 2.56
C GLN A 227 3.35 -12.42 1.66
N GLU A 228 3.71 -13.01 0.54
CA GLU A 228 4.61 -12.41 -0.44
C GLU A 228 4.05 -12.60 -1.86
N TYR A 229 4.06 -11.52 -2.63
CA TYR A 229 3.69 -11.53 -4.04
C TYR A 229 4.82 -10.98 -4.88
N VAL A 230 5.32 -11.77 -5.83
CA VAL A 230 6.35 -11.38 -6.80
C VAL A 230 5.67 -11.05 -8.13
N GLN A 231 5.55 -9.77 -8.42
CA GLN A 231 4.74 -9.27 -9.53
C GLN A 231 5.23 -9.76 -10.90
N ASP A 232 6.53 -9.70 -11.16
CA ASP A 232 7.09 -10.08 -12.47
C ASP A 232 6.93 -11.57 -12.79
N LYS A 233 6.84 -12.40 -11.76
CA LYS A 233 6.65 -13.85 -11.86
C LYS A 233 5.20 -14.26 -11.68
N ASN A 234 4.33 -13.35 -11.25
CA ASN A 234 2.96 -13.62 -10.82
C ASN A 234 2.87 -14.80 -9.83
N THR A 235 3.86 -14.91 -8.93
CA THR A 235 3.91 -15.94 -7.91
C THR A 235 3.50 -15.37 -6.56
N PHE A 236 2.82 -16.19 -5.77
CA PHE A 236 2.39 -15.84 -4.43
C PHE A 236 2.85 -16.93 -3.45
N SER A 237 3.26 -16.50 -2.26
CA SER A 237 3.55 -17.43 -1.17
C SER A 237 2.94 -16.93 0.15
N ALA A 238 2.59 -17.85 1.04
CA ALA A 238 2.21 -17.54 2.40
C ALA A 238 2.89 -18.51 3.36
N SER A 239 3.31 -18.02 4.52
CA SER A 239 4.02 -18.81 5.51
C SER A 239 3.65 -18.40 6.95
N GLY A 240 3.80 -19.39 7.85
CA GLY A 240 3.44 -19.28 9.26
C GLY A 240 1.93 -19.33 9.50
N ASN A 241 1.46 -20.43 10.11
CA ASN A 241 0.05 -20.65 10.46
C ASN A 241 -0.92 -20.44 9.28
N VAL A 242 -0.57 -20.95 8.12
CA VAL A 242 -1.38 -20.80 6.91
C VAL A 242 -2.72 -21.50 7.07
N ARG A 243 -3.80 -20.79 6.79
CA ARG A 243 -5.17 -21.30 6.75
C ARG A 243 -5.86 -20.78 5.50
N VAL A 244 -6.49 -21.67 4.74
CA VAL A 244 -7.18 -21.36 3.48
C VAL A 244 -8.60 -21.89 3.56
N TRP A 245 -9.57 -21.03 3.22
CA TRP A 245 -10.97 -21.39 3.03
C TRP A 245 -11.35 -21.13 1.58
N TYR A 246 -11.84 -22.13 0.90
CA TYR A 246 -12.30 -22.06 -0.48
C TYR A 246 -13.43 -23.04 -0.72
N LYS A 247 -14.64 -22.56 -1.00
CA LYS A 247 -15.85 -23.41 -1.08
C LYS A 247 -16.00 -24.25 0.20
N ASP A 248 -16.08 -25.55 0.02
CA ASP A 248 -16.16 -26.57 1.09
C ASP A 248 -14.78 -27.07 1.54
N TYR A 249 -13.68 -26.49 1.02
CA TYR A 249 -12.31 -26.83 1.41
C TYR A 249 -11.81 -25.96 2.53
N TYR A 250 -11.20 -26.57 3.51
CA TYR A 250 -10.40 -25.93 4.55
C TYR A 250 -9.01 -26.56 4.58
N ALA A 251 -7.99 -25.78 4.37
CA ALA A 251 -6.61 -26.24 4.38
C ALA A 251 -5.77 -25.52 5.43
N VAL A 252 -4.87 -26.28 6.08
CA VAL A 252 -3.94 -25.80 7.10
C VAL A 252 -2.55 -26.34 6.80
N GLY A 253 -1.54 -25.49 6.93
CA GLY A 253 -0.15 -25.90 6.77
C GLY A 253 0.84 -24.80 7.18
N PRO A 254 2.13 -25.11 7.22
CA PRO A 254 3.16 -24.12 7.57
C PRO A 254 3.46 -23.16 6.42
N LYS A 255 3.32 -23.60 5.15
CA LYS A 255 3.64 -22.80 3.97
C LYS A 255 2.84 -23.24 2.75
N ILE A 256 2.43 -22.25 1.93
CA ILE A 256 1.93 -22.47 0.57
C ILE A 256 2.73 -21.66 -0.43
N ASN A 257 2.85 -22.19 -1.65
CA ASN A 257 3.34 -21.47 -2.83
C ASN A 257 2.30 -21.64 -3.95
N VAL A 258 2.02 -20.55 -4.65
CA VAL A 258 1.08 -20.51 -5.78
C VAL A 258 1.84 -20.05 -7.01
N TYR A 259 1.75 -20.83 -8.07
CA TYR A 259 2.38 -20.55 -9.34
C TYR A 259 1.32 -20.36 -10.42
N PRO A 260 1.56 -19.46 -11.38
CA PRO A 260 0.66 -19.28 -12.50
C PRO A 260 0.77 -20.42 -13.50
N ASP A 261 -0.32 -20.69 -14.21
CA ASP A 261 -0.29 -21.48 -15.43
C ASP A 261 0.55 -20.75 -16.49
N THR A 262 1.40 -21.49 -17.19
CA THR A 262 2.38 -20.92 -18.14
C THR A 262 1.74 -20.29 -19.38
N LYS A 263 0.51 -20.68 -19.75
CA LYS A 263 -0.21 -20.19 -20.94
C LYS A 263 -1.13 -19.03 -20.62
N THR A 264 -1.88 -19.14 -19.52
CA THR A 264 -2.90 -18.16 -19.13
C THR A 264 -2.35 -17.08 -18.20
N ASN A 265 -1.23 -17.35 -17.54
CA ASN A 265 -0.64 -16.54 -16.47
C ASN A 265 -1.61 -16.31 -15.29
N LYS A 266 -2.61 -17.18 -15.11
CA LYS A 266 -3.52 -17.18 -13.96
C LYS A 266 -2.98 -18.12 -12.86
N PRO A 267 -3.23 -17.85 -11.58
CA PRO A 267 -2.88 -18.78 -10.50
C PRO A 267 -3.48 -20.15 -10.77
N ASN A 268 -2.66 -21.19 -10.72
CA ASN A 268 -3.10 -22.57 -11.02
C ASN A 268 -2.52 -23.61 -10.08
N ASP A 269 -1.20 -23.66 -9.93
CA ASP A 269 -0.51 -24.69 -9.15
C ASP A 269 -0.32 -24.23 -7.71
N ILE A 270 -0.96 -24.91 -6.76
CA ILE A 270 -0.88 -24.62 -5.33
C ILE A 270 -0.12 -25.76 -4.64
N TYR A 271 1.01 -25.44 -4.03
CA TYR A 271 1.83 -26.38 -3.28
C TYR A 271 1.75 -26.08 -1.79
N PHE A 272 1.32 -27.06 -1.00
CA PHE A 272 1.48 -27.07 0.45
C PHE A 272 2.80 -27.74 0.79
N VAL A 273 3.65 -27.05 1.54
CA VAL A 273 5.00 -27.50 1.88
C VAL A 273 5.13 -27.64 3.40
N GLY A 274 5.52 -28.82 3.86
CA GLY A 274 5.51 -29.23 5.27
C GLY A 274 4.19 -29.86 5.67
N ARG A 275 4.16 -30.48 6.85
CA ARG A 275 2.99 -31.21 7.35
C ARG A 275 1.72 -30.38 7.29
N SER A 276 0.85 -30.71 6.37
CA SER A 276 -0.37 -29.99 6.05
C SER A 276 -1.59 -30.89 6.07
N SER A 277 -2.78 -30.29 6.15
CA SER A 277 -4.04 -31.02 6.03
C SER A 277 -5.02 -30.25 5.12
N ILE A 278 -5.80 -31.01 4.36
CA ILE A 278 -6.93 -30.47 3.57
C ILE A 278 -8.18 -31.26 3.96
N THR A 279 -9.20 -30.54 4.40
CA THR A 279 -10.51 -31.07 4.78
C THR A 279 -11.54 -30.67 3.74
N GLN A 280 -12.34 -31.62 3.28
CA GLN A 280 -13.50 -31.42 2.44
C GLN A 280 -14.66 -32.25 2.96
N GLY A 281 -15.72 -31.62 3.44
CA GLY A 281 -16.82 -32.33 4.10
C GLY A 281 -16.34 -33.20 5.24
N VAL A 282 -16.61 -34.51 5.16
CA VAL A 282 -16.24 -35.52 6.17
C VAL A 282 -14.82 -36.07 6.02
N ARG A 283 -14.13 -35.74 4.93
CA ARG A 283 -12.81 -36.28 4.59
C ARG A 283 -11.70 -35.27 4.90
N THR A 284 -10.66 -35.72 5.62
CA THR A 284 -9.42 -34.97 5.84
C THR A 284 -8.22 -35.78 5.36
N ILE A 285 -7.38 -35.13 4.55
CA ILE A 285 -6.12 -35.69 4.05
C ILE A 285 -4.98 -34.95 4.72
N TYR A 286 -4.01 -35.69 5.23
CA TYR A 286 -2.74 -35.21 5.81
C TYR A 286 -1.60 -35.70 4.93
N ALA A 287 -0.60 -34.80 4.67
CA ALA A 287 0.63 -35.18 3.98
C ALA A 287 1.76 -34.17 4.28
N ASP A 288 3.00 -34.55 3.95
CA ASP A 288 4.15 -33.63 4.11
C ASP A 288 4.27 -32.66 2.94
N LYS A 289 3.76 -33.09 1.76
CA LYS A 289 3.64 -32.26 0.56
C LYS A 289 2.30 -32.54 -0.10
N MET A 290 1.64 -31.47 -0.56
CA MET A 290 0.43 -31.57 -1.36
C MET A 290 0.52 -30.61 -2.54
N LYS A 291 0.10 -31.08 -3.71
CA LYS A 291 -0.10 -30.27 -4.90
C LYS A 291 -1.58 -30.26 -5.24
N MET A 292 -2.15 -29.10 -5.47
CA MET A 292 -3.48 -28.93 -6.03
C MET A 292 -3.37 -28.09 -7.30
N MET A 293 -3.99 -28.56 -8.37
CA MET A 293 -4.16 -27.79 -9.60
C MET A 293 -5.61 -27.32 -9.70
N LEU A 294 -5.80 -26.09 -10.12
CA LEU A 294 -7.15 -25.51 -10.27
C LEU A 294 -7.77 -25.91 -11.62
N GLU A 295 -6.96 -25.94 -12.68
CA GLU A 295 -7.39 -26.31 -14.05
C GLU A 295 -6.26 -27.09 -14.80
N PRO A 296 -6.50 -28.35 -15.23
CA PRO A 296 -7.61 -29.20 -14.78
C PRO A 296 -7.50 -29.50 -13.29
N LYS A 297 -8.64 -29.75 -12.62
CA LYS A 297 -8.62 -30.09 -11.19
C LYS A 297 -7.87 -31.40 -10.97
N ASP A 298 -6.78 -31.32 -10.24
CA ASP A 298 -5.98 -32.46 -9.84
C ASP A 298 -5.45 -32.28 -8.41
N PHE A 299 -5.22 -33.37 -7.71
CA PHE A 299 -4.72 -33.35 -6.35
C PHE A 299 -3.73 -34.51 -6.14
N HIS A 300 -2.55 -34.17 -5.66
CA HIS A 300 -1.51 -35.12 -5.31
C HIS A 300 -1.02 -34.87 -3.88
N ALA A 301 -0.86 -35.95 -3.10
CA ALA A 301 -0.35 -35.90 -1.74
C ALA A 301 0.83 -36.88 -1.60
N GLU A 302 1.92 -36.43 -1.00
CA GLU A 302 3.17 -37.19 -0.87
C GLU A 302 3.75 -37.03 0.54
N GLY A 303 4.36 -38.12 1.04
CA GLY A 303 5.05 -38.17 2.34
C GLY A 303 4.08 -38.30 3.52
N ASN A 304 4.20 -39.39 4.25
CA ASN A 304 3.40 -39.73 5.44
C ASN A 304 1.90 -39.42 5.26
N THR A 305 1.33 -39.88 4.15
CA THR A 305 -0.06 -39.63 3.80
C THR A 305 -1.01 -40.36 4.74
N ARG A 306 -2.05 -39.68 5.20
CA ARG A 306 -3.13 -40.24 6.03
C ARG A 306 -4.46 -39.62 5.60
N THR A 307 -5.44 -40.46 5.31
CA THR A 307 -6.82 -40.01 5.06
C THR A 307 -7.70 -40.45 6.23
N VAL A 308 -8.50 -39.51 6.73
CA VAL A 308 -9.51 -39.74 7.76
C VAL A 308 -10.86 -39.41 7.17
N ILE A 309 -11.80 -40.36 7.23
CA ILE A 309 -13.20 -40.18 6.82
C ILE A 309 -14.04 -40.39 8.07
N LYS A 310 -14.83 -39.40 8.45
CA LYS A 310 -15.72 -39.43 9.63
C LYS A 310 -17.10 -39.91 9.21
N ASN A 311 -17.86 -40.51 10.16
CA ASN A 311 -19.26 -40.91 9.96
C ASN A 311 -19.49 -41.91 8.80
N ILE A 312 -18.58 -42.84 8.59
CA ILE A 312 -18.84 -43.96 7.68
C ILE A 312 -19.81 -44.91 8.40
N GLY A 313 -21.04 -45.06 7.91
CA GLY A 313 -22.01 -46.03 8.46
C GLY A 313 -23.22 -45.47 9.16
N ASN A 314 -23.41 -44.17 9.25
CA ASN A 314 -24.71 -43.56 9.64
C ASN A 314 -25.63 -43.40 8.39
N GLY A 315 -25.72 -44.44 7.57
CA GLY A 315 -26.91 -44.64 6.73
C GLY A 315 -28.07 -44.99 7.68
N SER A 316 -29.11 -44.22 7.66
CA SER A 316 -30.36 -44.55 8.33
C SER A 316 -30.81 -45.94 7.92
N ASP A 317 -30.68 -46.91 8.80
CA ASP A 317 -31.56 -48.07 8.82
C ASP A 317 -32.96 -47.50 9.15
N ASN A 318 -33.69 -47.12 8.14
CA ASN A 318 -35.13 -47.06 8.23
C ASN A 318 -35.58 -48.53 8.36
N GLU A 319 -35.64 -48.99 9.59
CA GLU A 319 -36.44 -50.15 9.90
C GLU A 319 -37.87 -49.82 9.47
N ASP A 320 -38.23 -50.46 8.39
CA ASP A 320 -39.60 -50.58 7.93
C ASP A 320 -40.36 -51.37 9.01
N ASP A 321 -40.91 -50.69 10.02
CA ASP A 321 -41.79 -51.29 10.99
C ASP A 321 -43.09 -51.64 10.24
N GLY A 322 -43.08 -52.89 9.73
CA GLY A 322 -44.23 -53.55 9.19
C GLY A 322 -45.39 -53.48 10.17
N VAL A 323 -46.37 -52.66 9.86
CA VAL A 323 -47.67 -52.67 10.52
C VAL A 323 -48.36 -53.98 10.24
N GLY A 324 -48.24 -54.91 11.22
CA GLY A 324 -49.04 -56.11 11.28
C GLY A 324 -50.51 -55.77 11.42
N LEU A 325 -51.30 -56.05 10.37
CA LEU A 325 -52.73 -56.13 10.46
C LEU A 325 -53.12 -57.33 11.34
N GLY A 326 -53.53 -57.05 12.57
CA GLY A 326 -54.26 -57.98 13.43
C GLY A 326 -55.79 -57.73 13.32
N LEU A 327 -56.48 -58.83 13.08
CA LEU A 327 -57.95 -58.98 13.01
C LEU A 327 -58.74 -58.32 14.13
#